data_0ff13175f419b6a04cbff823a13493ef
#
_entry.id   0ff13175f419b6a04cbff823a13493ef
#
_cell.length_a   1.000
_cell.length_b   1.000
_cell.length_c   1.000
_cell.angle_alpha   90.00
_cell.angle_beta   90.00
_cell.angle_gamma   90.00
#
_symmetry.space_group_name_H-M   'P 1'
#
loop_
_entity.id
_entity.type
_entity.pdbx_description
1 polymer ?
#
loop_
_entity_poly.entity_id
_entity_poly.type
_entity_poly.pdbx_seq_one_letter_code
_entity_poly.pdbx_strand_id
1 'polypeptide(L)'
;IVDRLVGSEMCIRDRYRFRPEYDMYARPISEYKANTPEAAAMMLMIQNNLDPEVAQFPHELVTYGTNGAVFQNWAQYLLTMQYLTHMNDNQTLVMYSGHPLGLFPSSKDAPTAIVTNGMVIPNYSSQIDYERMNALGVSQYGQMTAGSYMYIGPQGIVHGTTITILNAARKYLDLPEESDLGGILYVTSGLGGMSGAQAKAAVIAGAVCIIAEIDPIAANKRHQQGWLTELYLSLIHISEPTRRST
;
A
#
# COMPACT_ATOMS: atom_id res chain seq x y z
N ILE A 1 8.89 -5.44 -28.85
CA ILE A 1 8.67 -6.50 -27.82
C ILE A 1 10.02 -6.95 -27.26
N VAL A 2 11.06 -7.17 -28.10
CA VAL A 2 12.40 -7.60 -27.67
C VAL A 2 13.09 -6.52 -26.81
N ASP A 3 12.97 -5.24 -27.18
CA ASP A 3 13.55 -4.12 -26.41
C ASP A 3 12.90 -3.94 -25.01
N ARG A 4 11.64 -4.32 -24.84
CA ARG A 4 10.97 -4.34 -23.53
C ARG A 4 11.52 -5.42 -22.60
N LEU A 5 11.86 -6.58 -23.13
CA LEU A 5 12.37 -7.71 -22.33
C LEU A 5 13.80 -7.46 -21.82
N VAL A 6 14.67 -6.90 -22.66
CA VAL A 6 16.06 -6.62 -22.28
C VAL A 6 16.15 -5.54 -21.20
N GLY A 7 15.33 -4.49 -21.29
CA GLY A 7 15.28 -3.44 -20.24
C GLY A 7 14.71 -3.94 -18.93
N SER A 8 13.64 -4.76 -18.97
CA SER A 8 13.01 -5.31 -17.78
C SER A 8 13.88 -6.35 -17.06
N GLU A 9 14.61 -7.19 -17.79
CA GLU A 9 15.51 -8.17 -17.17
C GLU A 9 16.71 -7.52 -16.48
N MET A 10 17.28 -6.46 -17.03
CA MET A 10 18.35 -5.71 -16.35
C MET A 10 17.83 -5.02 -15.08
N CYS A 11 16.66 -4.37 -15.14
CA CYS A 11 16.06 -3.76 -13.95
C CYS A 11 15.70 -4.77 -12.87
N ILE A 12 15.23 -5.97 -13.25
CA ILE A 12 14.92 -7.05 -12.30
C ILE A 12 16.21 -7.53 -11.62
N ARG A 13 17.28 -7.80 -12.36
CA ARG A 13 18.56 -8.22 -11.77
C ARG A 13 19.15 -7.18 -10.82
N ASP A 14 19.12 -5.91 -11.18
CA ASP A 14 19.62 -4.83 -10.33
C ASP A 14 18.75 -4.62 -9.07
N ARG A 15 17.45 -4.88 -9.15
CA ARG A 15 16.55 -4.79 -7.99
C ARG A 15 16.95 -5.77 -6.89
N TYR A 16 17.37 -6.99 -7.22
CA TYR A 16 17.69 -8.07 -6.26
C TYR A 16 19.16 -8.12 -5.85
N ARG A 17 20.06 -7.46 -6.55
CA ARG A 17 21.52 -7.63 -6.43
C ARG A 17 22.09 -7.43 -5.03
N PHE A 18 21.47 -6.56 -4.23
CA PHE A 18 21.94 -6.22 -2.88
C PHE A 18 20.92 -6.59 -1.81
N ARG A 19 20.04 -7.54 -2.10
CA ARG A 19 19.07 -7.98 -1.11
C ARG A 19 19.81 -8.52 0.12
N PRO A 20 19.44 -8.02 1.34
CA PRO A 20 20.01 -8.57 2.58
C PRO A 20 19.68 -10.04 2.76
N GLU A 21 20.62 -10.79 3.35
CA GLU A 21 20.43 -12.21 3.69
C GLU A 21 19.66 -12.40 5.01
N TYR A 22 19.47 -11.33 5.81
CA TYR A 22 18.72 -11.41 7.05
C TYR A 22 17.22 -11.37 6.81
N ASP A 23 16.48 -12.00 7.71
CA ASP A 23 15.02 -11.99 7.67
C ASP A 23 14.46 -10.58 7.87
N MET A 24 13.52 -10.22 7.03
CA MET A 24 12.90 -8.90 7.01
C MET A 24 11.64 -8.91 7.88
N TYR A 25 11.74 -8.35 9.08
CA TYR A 25 10.63 -8.15 10.02
C TYR A 25 10.97 -7.02 11.01
N ALA A 26 9.95 -6.43 11.61
CA ALA A 26 10.15 -5.45 12.66
C ALA A 26 10.72 -6.10 13.93
N ARG A 27 11.77 -5.52 14.47
CA ARG A 27 12.39 -5.90 15.73
C ARG A 27 12.04 -4.91 16.84
N PRO A 28 12.27 -5.26 18.10
CA PRO A 28 12.20 -4.27 19.19
C PRO A 28 13.01 -3.02 18.85
N ILE A 29 12.46 -1.84 19.11
CA ILE A 29 13.08 -0.56 18.72
C ILE A 29 14.51 -0.39 19.27
N SER A 30 14.78 -0.99 20.43
CA SER A 30 16.10 -0.97 21.07
C SER A 30 17.22 -1.71 20.30
N GLU A 31 16.84 -2.54 19.34
CA GLU A 31 17.80 -3.27 18.51
C GLU A 31 18.29 -2.46 17.30
N TYR A 32 17.61 -1.35 16.99
CA TYR A 32 17.99 -0.48 15.89
C TYR A 32 19.09 0.50 16.33
N LYS A 33 20.25 0.40 15.69
CA LYS A 33 21.36 1.32 15.92
C LYS A 33 21.09 2.62 15.16
N ALA A 34 20.49 3.58 15.84
CA ALA A 34 20.24 4.91 15.30
C ALA A 34 20.56 5.96 16.36
N ASN A 35 20.96 7.16 15.93
CA ASN A 35 21.30 8.25 16.84
C ASN A 35 20.06 8.91 17.47
N THR A 36 18.89 8.77 16.81
CA THR A 36 17.62 9.36 17.28
C THR A 36 16.53 8.29 17.38
N PRO A 37 15.59 8.41 18.34
CA PRO A 37 14.46 7.50 18.46
C PRO A 37 13.56 7.47 17.21
N GLU A 38 13.39 8.63 16.56
CA GLU A 38 12.59 8.80 15.35
C GLU A 38 13.19 8.01 14.17
N ALA A 39 14.51 8.09 14.01
CA ALA A 39 15.21 7.31 12.99
C ALA A 39 15.10 5.79 13.26
N ALA A 40 15.23 5.36 14.52
CA ALA A 40 15.03 3.97 14.91
C ALA A 40 13.59 3.50 14.60
N ALA A 41 12.60 4.32 14.92
CA ALA A 41 11.19 4.03 14.60
C ALA A 41 10.95 3.91 13.09
N MET A 42 11.57 4.78 12.28
CA MET A 42 11.51 4.66 10.83
C MET A 42 12.13 3.36 10.31
N MET A 43 13.30 2.99 10.80
CA MET A 43 13.96 1.73 10.43
C MET A 43 13.07 0.53 10.74
N LEU A 44 12.44 0.52 11.92
CA LEU A 44 11.47 -0.49 12.33
C LEU A 44 10.28 -0.54 11.35
N MET A 45 9.68 0.60 11.04
CA MET A 45 8.54 0.67 10.14
C MET A 45 8.88 0.24 8.72
N ILE A 46 10.06 0.58 8.21
CA ILE A 46 10.54 0.12 6.90
C ILE A 46 10.63 -1.41 6.88
N GLN A 47 11.20 -2.03 7.90
CA GLN A 47 11.33 -3.48 7.97
C GLN A 47 9.97 -4.17 8.15
N ASN A 48 9.06 -3.59 8.96
CA ASN A 48 7.69 -4.06 9.05
C ASN A 48 6.97 -4.03 7.69
N ASN A 49 7.16 -2.96 6.93
CA ASN A 49 6.53 -2.84 5.61
C ASN A 49 7.04 -3.89 4.61
N LEU A 50 8.22 -4.41 4.80
CA LEU A 50 8.87 -5.41 3.93
C LEU A 50 8.82 -6.82 4.50
N ASP A 51 8.21 -7.02 5.66
CA ASP A 51 7.95 -8.34 6.24
C ASP A 51 7.12 -9.19 5.27
N PRO A 52 7.52 -10.43 4.97
CA PRO A 52 6.77 -11.32 4.10
C PRO A 52 5.33 -11.59 4.53
N GLU A 53 5.02 -11.48 5.82
CA GLU A 53 3.65 -11.61 6.32
C GLU A 53 2.81 -10.33 6.12
N VAL A 54 3.45 -9.20 5.88
CA VAL A 54 2.81 -7.88 5.70
C VAL A 54 2.82 -7.44 4.25
N ALA A 55 3.96 -7.55 3.58
CA ALA A 55 4.15 -7.10 2.22
C ALA A 55 3.52 -8.02 1.18
N GLN A 56 2.97 -7.44 0.14
CA GLN A 56 2.37 -8.22 -0.96
C GLN A 56 3.42 -8.95 -1.80
N PHE A 57 4.52 -8.27 -2.14
CA PHE A 57 5.67 -8.84 -2.87
C PHE A 57 6.98 -8.30 -2.26
N PRO A 58 7.38 -8.83 -1.09
CA PRO A 58 8.50 -8.28 -0.32
C PRO A 58 9.82 -8.31 -1.10
N HIS A 59 10.04 -9.34 -1.91
CA HIS A 59 11.26 -9.48 -2.70
C HIS A 59 11.38 -8.39 -3.79
N GLU A 60 10.25 -7.90 -4.27
CA GLU A 60 10.14 -6.83 -5.25
C GLU A 60 10.01 -5.45 -4.62
N LEU A 61 10.11 -5.36 -3.28
CA LEU A 61 9.93 -4.13 -2.52
C LEU A 61 8.52 -3.54 -2.65
N VAL A 62 7.53 -4.35 -3.01
CA VAL A 62 6.12 -3.95 -3.12
C VAL A 62 5.40 -4.31 -1.84
N THR A 63 4.92 -3.30 -1.12
CA THR A 63 4.26 -3.48 0.16
C THR A 63 2.77 -3.77 -0.01
N TYR A 64 2.07 -3.02 -0.85
CA TYR A 64 0.66 -3.28 -1.15
C TYR A 64 0.22 -2.62 -2.48
N GLY A 65 -0.97 -2.98 -2.94
CA GLY A 65 -1.45 -2.53 -4.25
C GLY A 65 -0.78 -3.29 -5.40
N THR A 66 -0.82 -2.74 -6.60
CA THR A 66 -0.19 -3.35 -7.78
C THR A 66 1.29 -3.07 -7.86
N ASN A 67 1.72 -1.91 -7.39
CA ASN A 67 3.09 -1.39 -7.52
C ASN A 67 3.47 -0.43 -6.39
N GLY A 68 2.86 -0.58 -5.21
CA GLY A 68 3.13 0.24 -4.03
C GLY A 68 4.52 -0.05 -3.45
N ALA A 69 5.57 0.30 -4.20
CA ALA A 69 6.95 0.07 -3.83
C ALA A 69 7.48 1.19 -2.93
N VAL A 70 8.39 0.83 -2.03
CA VAL A 70 9.01 1.71 -1.04
C VAL A 70 10.36 2.22 -1.52
N PHE A 71 11.11 1.37 -2.23
CA PHE A 71 12.44 1.66 -2.77
C PHE A 71 12.52 1.17 -4.21
N GLN A 72 13.35 1.80 -5.02
CA GLN A 72 13.59 1.35 -6.39
C GLN A 72 14.30 0.00 -6.47
N ASN A 73 15.24 -0.23 -5.55
CA ASN A 73 15.99 -1.48 -5.45
C ASN A 73 16.57 -1.65 -4.04
N TRP A 74 17.14 -2.82 -3.76
CA TRP A 74 17.70 -3.14 -2.46
C TRP A 74 18.91 -2.28 -2.07
N ALA A 75 19.68 -1.78 -3.02
CA ALA A 75 20.77 -0.84 -2.73
C ALA A 75 20.23 0.47 -2.12
N GLN A 76 19.09 0.97 -2.62
CA GLN A 76 18.44 2.16 -2.09
C GLN A 76 17.87 1.92 -0.68
N TYR A 77 17.36 0.72 -0.41
CA TYR A 77 16.98 0.31 0.94
C TYR A 77 18.18 0.36 1.89
N LEU A 78 19.30 -0.29 1.54
CA LEU A 78 20.50 -0.31 2.38
C LEU A 78 21.04 1.08 2.63
N LEU A 79 21.08 1.93 1.62
CA LEU A 79 21.53 3.32 1.73
C LEU A 79 20.60 4.13 2.66
N THR A 80 19.29 3.93 2.57
CA THR A 80 18.33 4.57 3.47
C THR A 80 18.56 4.14 4.93
N MET A 81 18.73 2.84 5.18
CA MET A 81 19.01 2.33 6.52
C MET A 81 20.32 2.89 7.06
N GLN A 82 21.35 3.05 6.21
CA GLN A 82 22.61 3.68 6.57
C GLN A 82 22.43 5.18 6.94
N TYR A 83 21.67 5.92 6.16
CA TYR A 83 21.36 7.32 6.49
C TYR A 83 20.62 7.43 7.83
N LEU A 84 19.62 6.61 8.07
CA LEU A 84 18.86 6.61 9.31
C LEU A 84 19.74 6.26 10.53
N THR A 85 20.72 5.37 10.37
CA THR A 85 21.68 5.03 11.43
C THR A 85 22.50 6.26 11.88
N HIS A 86 22.88 7.14 10.96
CA HIS A 86 23.76 8.28 11.22
C HIS A 86 23.03 9.62 11.39
N MET A 87 21.75 9.66 11.14
CA MET A 87 20.93 10.86 11.19
C MET A 87 20.88 11.44 12.60
N ASN A 88 20.90 12.78 12.70
CA ASN A 88 20.74 13.51 13.94
C ASN A 88 19.51 14.43 13.91
N ASP A 89 19.16 15.03 15.05
CA ASP A 89 17.96 15.87 15.24
C ASP A 89 17.89 17.12 14.34
N ASN A 90 19.00 17.54 13.77
CA ASN A 90 19.08 18.71 12.90
C ASN A 90 19.20 18.32 11.43
N GLN A 91 18.69 17.16 11.07
CA GLN A 91 18.70 16.64 9.70
C GLN A 91 17.35 16.10 9.29
N THR A 92 17.03 16.23 8.01
CA THR A 92 15.87 15.63 7.37
C THR A 92 16.36 14.69 6.27
N LEU A 93 15.88 13.46 6.29
CA LEU A 93 16.08 12.52 5.18
C LEU A 93 15.15 12.90 4.03
N VAL A 94 15.71 13.13 2.84
CA VAL A 94 14.93 13.43 1.64
C VAL A 94 14.97 12.24 0.70
N MET A 95 13.78 11.76 0.35
CA MET A 95 13.56 10.64 -0.56
C MET A 95 12.78 11.09 -1.80
N TYR A 96 13.16 10.60 -2.95
CA TYR A 96 12.46 10.85 -4.21
C TYR A 96 12.30 9.56 -5.00
N SER A 97 11.06 9.17 -5.30
CA SER A 97 10.75 7.96 -6.09
C SER A 97 11.54 6.73 -5.65
N GLY A 98 11.63 6.50 -4.34
CA GLY A 98 12.36 5.38 -3.77
C GLY A 98 13.88 5.51 -3.77
N HIS A 99 14.42 6.70 -4.05
CA HIS A 99 15.85 7.03 -3.98
C HIS A 99 16.12 7.97 -2.80
N PRO A 100 16.97 7.60 -1.84
CA PRO A 100 17.44 8.54 -0.83
C PRO A 100 18.41 9.55 -1.47
N LEU A 101 18.05 10.84 -1.42
CA LEU A 101 18.87 11.92 -1.94
C LEU A 101 19.94 12.35 -0.95
N GLY A 102 19.70 12.20 0.35
CA GLY A 102 20.64 12.53 1.40
C GLY A 102 19.99 13.02 2.69
N LEU A 103 20.85 13.30 3.66
CA LEU A 103 20.50 14.00 4.90
C LEU A 103 20.77 15.50 4.73
N PHE A 104 19.70 16.29 4.77
CA PHE A 104 19.77 17.73 4.59
C PHE A 104 19.72 18.44 5.96
N PRO A 105 20.46 19.54 6.13
CA PRO A 105 20.37 20.36 7.33
C PRO A 105 18.93 20.85 7.57
N SER A 106 18.45 20.72 8.78
CA SER A 106 17.12 21.16 9.19
C SER A 106 17.10 21.56 10.68
N SER A 107 15.95 21.49 11.31
CA SER A 107 15.82 21.75 12.76
C SER A 107 15.07 20.59 13.42
N LYS A 108 15.14 20.54 14.73
CA LYS A 108 14.43 19.53 15.52
C LYS A 108 12.91 19.53 15.30
N ASP A 109 12.34 20.66 14.94
CA ASP A 109 10.89 20.80 14.67
C ASP A 109 10.54 20.49 13.20
N ALA A 110 11.53 20.23 12.36
CA ALA A 110 11.31 19.86 10.96
C ALA A 110 10.92 18.37 10.85
N PRO A 111 10.23 17.97 9.74
CA PRO A 111 9.96 16.56 9.47
C PRO A 111 11.24 15.73 9.45
N THR A 112 11.22 14.57 10.11
CA THR A 112 12.33 13.61 10.12
C THR A 112 12.65 13.11 8.71
N ALA A 113 11.63 12.92 7.89
CA ALA A 113 11.79 12.57 6.50
C ALA A 113 10.78 13.27 5.60
N ILE A 114 11.20 13.55 4.37
CA ILE A 114 10.34 13.98 3.27
C ILE A 114 10.41 12.91 2.20
N VAL A 115 9.26 12.31 1.89
CA VAL A 115 9.15 11.28 0.86
C VAL A 115 8.25 11.79 -0.25
N THR A 116 8.77 11.82 -1.47
CA THR A 116 8.04 12.23 -2.66
C THR A 116 8.02 11.12 -3.70
N ASN A 117 6.93 11.04 -4.44
CA ASN A 117 6.81 10.14 -5.59
C ASN A 117 7.30 10.82 -6.86
N GLY A 118 7.45 10.03 -7.94
CA GLY A 118 7.88 10.51 -9.23
C GLY A 118 7.00 11.64 -9.75
N MET A 119 7.64 12.60 -10.37
CA MET A 119 6.97 13.74 -10.95
C MET A 119 6.21 13.35 -12.23
N VAL A 120 4.99 13.84 -12.34
CA VAL A 120 4.28 13.86 -13.61
C VAL A 120 4.80 15.04 -14.43
N ILE A 121 5.45 14.77 -15.54
CA ILE A 121 5.78 15.78 -16.53
C ILE A 121 4.63 15.79 -17.53
N PRO A 122 3.92 16.91 -17.76
CA PRO A 122 2.69 16.94 -18.56
C PRO A 122 2.81 16.27 -19.94
N ASN A 123 3.95 16.38 -20.60
CA ASN A 123 4.19 15.77 -21.91
C ASN A 123 4.57 14.27 -21.85
N TYR A 124 4.75 13.72 -20.67
CA TYR A 124 5.15 12.32 -20.42
C TYR A 124 4.31 11.69 -19.33
N SER A 125 2.99 11.86 -19.41
CA SER A 125 2.04 11.41 -18.39
C SER A 125 1.05 10.35 -18.88
N SER A 126 1.32 9.74 -20.02
CA SER A 126 0.57 8.59 -20.47
C SER A 126 0.90 7.34 -19.63
N GLN A 127 0.02 6.36 -19.61
CA GLN A 127 0.27 5.08 -18.90
C GLN A 127 1.58 4.42 -19.38
N ILE A 128 1.86 4.51 -20.67
CA ILE A 128 3.10 3.95 -21.26
C ILE A 128 4.34 4.68 -20.74
N ASP A 129 4.27 6.00 -20.56
CA ASP A 129 5.38 6.80 -20.02
C ASP A 129 5.65 6.40 -18.56
N TYR A 130 4.60 6.25 -17.75
CA TYR A 130 4.74 5.77 -16.36
C TYR A 130 5.38 4.39 -16.27
N GLU A 131 4.91 3.44 -17.05
CA GLU A 131 5.46 2.09 -17.09
C GLU A 131 6.92 2.09 -17.53
N ARG A 132 7.26 2.89 -18.55
CA ARG A 132 8.62 3.04 -19.03
C ARG A 132 9.53 3.65 -17.99
N MET A 133 9.13 4.76 -17.36
CA MET A 133 9.93 5.44 -16.34
C MET A 133 10.11 4.59 -15.09
N ASN A 134 9.10 3.82 -14.70
CA ASN A 134 9.22 2.85 -13.62
C ASN A 134 10.19 1.73 -13.98
N ALA A 135 10.09 1.15 -15.18
CA ALA A 135 11.00 0.10 -15.65
C ALA A 135 12.45 0.57 -15.74
N LEU A 136 12.68 1.84 -16.06
CA LEU A 136 14.00 2.45 -16.10
C LEU A 136 14.54 2.86 -14.72
N GLY A 137 13.76 2.69 -13.64
CA GLY A 137 14.15 3.12 -12.30
C GLY A 137 14.23 4.64 -12.12
N VAL A 138 13.58 5.41 -12.99
CA VAL A 138 13.58 6.88 -12.94
C VAL A 138 12.49 7.41 -12.04
N SER A 139 11.29 6.86 -12.13
CA SER A 139 10.17 7.24 -11.29
C SER A 139 9.53 6.01 -10.66
N GLN A 140 8.91 6.22 -9.54
CA GLN A 140 8.17 5.20 -8.82
C GLN A 140 6.84 5.80 -8.41
N TYR A 141 5.77 5.08 -8.69
CA TYR A 141 4.47 5.36 -8.12
C TYR A 141 4.33 4.49 -6.87
N GLY A 142 4.39 5.11 -5.70
CA GLY A 142 4.05 4.47 -4.44
C GLY A 142 2.71 4.96 -3.95
N GLN A 143 1.93 4.10 -3.34
CA GLN A 143 0.78 4.55 -2.57
C GLN A 143 1.27 5.32 -1.34
N MET A 144 0.46 6.27 -0.85
CA MET A 144 0.86 7.22 0.18
C MET A 144 1.49 6.54 1.42
N THR A 145 0.86 5.52 1.96
CA THR A 145 1.33 4.83 3.16
C THR A 145 2.57 3.96 2.90
N ALA A 146 2.69 3.36 1.74
CA ALA A 146 3.91 2.65 1.34
C ALA A 146 5.10 3.62 1.23
N GLY A 147 4.90 4.74 0.53
CA GLY A 147 5.93 5.75 0.32
C GLY A 147 6.37 6.45 1.60
N SER A 148 5.49 6.60 2.58
CA SER A 148 5.81 7.23 3.89
C SER A 148 6.27 6.26 4.96
N TYR A 149 6.41 4.98 4.65
CA TYR A 149 6.75 3.90 5.61
C TYR A 149 5.74 3.70 6.74
N MET A 150 4.48 4.16 6.56
CA MET A 150 3.41 4.06 7.57
C MET A 150 2.45 2.89 7.32
N TYR A 151 2.69 2.08 6.32
CA TYR A 151 1.88 0.90 6.05
C TYR A 151 2.22 -0.21 7.04
N ILE A 152 1.27 -0.56 7.88
CA ILE A 152 1.42 -1.60 8.90
C ILE A 152 0.77 -2.93 8.52
N GLY A 153 0.19 -3.02 7.33
CA GLY A 153 -0.45 -4.20 6.77
C GLY A 153 -1.89 -3.93 6.31
N PRO A 154 -2.51 -4.86 5.57
CA PRO A 154 -3.87 -4.70 5.05
C PRO A 154 -4.91 -4.53 6.16
N GLN A 155 -4.65 -5.04 7.36
CA GLN A 155 -5.52 -4.88 8.51
C GLN A 155 -5.77 -3.41 8.87
N GLY A 156 -4.81 -2.51 8.68
CA GLY A 156 -4.98 -1.08 8.99
C GLY A 156 -6.07 -0.43 8.13
N ILE A 157 -6.09 -0.75 6.84
CA ILE A 157 -7.10 -0.23 5.90
C ILE A 157 -8.48 -0.84 6.21
N VAL A 158 -8.55 -2.14 6.46
CA VAL A 158 -9.81 -2.83 6.82
C VAL A 158 -10.36 -2.25 8.12
N HIS A 159 -9.53 -2.09 9.15
CA HIS A 159 -9.91 -1.52 10.44
C HIS A 159 -10.43 -0.08 10.29
N GLY A 160 -9.68 0.77 9.60
CA GLY A 160 -10.09 2.17 9.36
C GLY A 160 -11.42 2.27 8.61
N THR A 161 -11.63 1.42 7.60
CA THR A 161 -12.89 1.37 6.85
C THR A 161 -14.04 0.89 7.74
N THR A 162 -13.82 -0.17 8.53
CA THR A 162 -14.85 -0.69 9.45
C THR A 162 -15.32 0.38 10.44
N ILE A 163 -14.38 1.08 11.09
CA ILE A 163 -14.73 2.16 12.02
C ILE A 163 -15.48 3.28 11.30
N THR A 164 -15.05 3.63 10.09
CA THR A 164 -15.67 4.70 9.31
C THR A 164 -17.12 4.39 8.98
N ILE A 165 -17.43 3.18 8.49
CA ILE A 165 -18.82 2.82 8.13
C ILE A 165 -19.71 2.67 9.36
N LEU A 166 -19.19 2.12 10.47
CA LEU A 166 -19.91 2.05 11.74
C LEU A 166 -20.25 3.45 12.28
N ASN A 167 -19.27 4.36 12.31
CA ASN A 167 -19.51 5.73 12.77
C ASN A 167 -20.44 6.53 11.84
N ALA A 168 -20.37 6.29 10.54
CA ALA A 168 -21.31 6.89 9.59
C ALA A 168 -22.74 6.42 9.86
N ALA A 169 -22.92 5.13 10.09
CA ALA A 169 -24.25 4.58 10.41
C ALA A 169 -24.78 5.10 11.75
N ARG A 170 -23.97 5.18 12.78
CA ARG A 170 -24.33 5.79 14.06
C ARG A 170 -24.73 7.25 13.91
N LYS A 171 -23.97 8.00 13.14
CA LYS A 171 -24.19 9.44 12.96
C LYS A 171 -25.39 9.78 12.08
N TYR A 172 -25.63 9.01 11.03
CA TYR A 172 -26.61 9.36 10.00
C TYR A 172 -27.86 8.48 9.99
N LEU A 173 -27.80 7.30 10.63
CA LEU A 173 -28.93 6.37 10.75
C LEU A 173 -29.36 6.18 12.19
N ASP A 174 -28.82 6.98 13.12
CA ASP A 174 -29.13 6.94 14.56
C ASP A 174 -29.03 5.53 15.19
N LEU A 175 -28.13 4.71 14.69
CA LEU A 175 -27.91 3.38 15.23
C LEU A 175 -27.26 3.43 16.61
N PRO A 176 -27.67 2.57 17.55
CA PRO A 176 -27.01 2.43 18.85
C PRO A 176 -25.52 2.12 18.70
N GLU A 177 -24.73 2.55 19.68
CA GLU A 177 -23.27 2.40 19.64
C GLU A 177 -22.82 0.95 19.56
N GLU A 178 -23.55 0.04 20.19
CA GLU A 178 -23.24 -1.39 20.24
C GLU A 178 -23.82 -2.21 19.09
N SER A 179 -24.61 -1.57 18.19
CA SER A 179 -25.21 -2.25 17.05
C SER A 179 -24.19 -2.50 15.95
N ASP A 180 -24.32 -3.66 15.31
CA ASP A 180 -23.72 -3.92 14.01
C ASP A 180 -24.56 -3.28 12.87
N LEU A 181 -24.18 -3.50 11.62
CA LEU A 181 -24.89 -3.03 10.44
C LEU A 181 -25.84 -4.09 9.84
N GLY A 182 -26.32 -5.03 10.64
CA GLY A 182 -27.28 -6.05 10.20
C GLY A 182 -28.51 -5.43 9.57
N GLY A 183 -28.84 -5.83 8.33
CA GLY A 183 -29.94 -5.29 7.55
C GLY A 183 -29.66 -3.94 6.85
N ILE A 184 -28.50 -3.34 7.04
CA ILE A 184 -28.08 -2.11 6.36
C ILE A 184 -27.41 -2.45 5.04
N LEU A 185 -27.83 -1.79 3.98
CA LEU A 185 -27.21 -1.89 2.66
C LEU A 185 -26.10 -0.82 2.53
N TYR A 186 -24.87 -1.29 2.35
CA TYR A 186 -23.71 -0.46 2.02
C TYR A 186 -23.39 -0.57 0.53
N VAL A 187 -23.51 0.54 -0.19
CA VAL A 187 -23.23 0.60 -1.63
C VAL A 187 -21.98 1.45 -1.87
N THR A 188 -21.04 0.92 -2.61
CA THR A 188 -19.79 1.60 -2.91
C THR A 188 -19.21 1.15 -4.25
N SER A 189 -18.01 1.62 -4.59
CA SER A 189 -17.31 1.25 -5.82
C SER A 189 -15.82 1.07 -5.60
N GLY A 190 -15.22 0.23 -6.46
CA GLY A 190 -13.79 -0.05 -6.49
C GLY A 190 -13.38 -1.23 -5.62
N LEU A 191 -12.54 -2.11 -6.21
CA LEU A 191 -11.94 -3.28 -5.56
C LEU A 191 -10.41 -3.34 -5.72
N GLY A 192 -9.80 -2.18 -5.98
CA GLY A 192 -8.37 -2.02 -6.11
C GLY A 192 -7.59 -2.25 -4.80
N GLY A 193 -6.37 -1.74 -4.76
CA GLY A 193 -5.46 -1.92 -3.61
C GLY A 193 -6.05 -1.45 -2.28
N MET A 194 -6.59 -0.25 -2.25
CA MET A 194 -7.18 0.33 -1.04
C MET A 194 -8.69 0.07 -0.93
N SER A 195 -9.43 0.31 -2.00
CA SER A 195 -10.89 0.16 -2.01
C SER A 195 -11.38 -1.28 -1.80
N GLY A 196 -10.57 -2.27 -2.11
CA GLY A 196 -10.88 -3.67 -1.82
C GLY A 196 -11.16 -3.96 -0.34
N ALA A 197 -10.60 -3.16 0.57
CA ALA A 197 -10.86 -3.27 2.00
C ALA A 197 -12.32 -3.05 2.38
N GLN A 198 -13.10 -2.33 1.57
CA GLN A 198 -14.51 -2.04 1.80
C GLN A 198 -15.36 -3.32 1.86
N ALA A 199 -15.08 -4.29 1.00
CA ALA A 199 -15.77 -5.58 1.00
C ALA A 199 -15.63 -6.29 2.35
N LYS A 200 -14.39 -6.45 2.79
CA LYS A 200 -14.09 -7.14 4.06
C LYS A 200 -14.59 -6.35 5.27
N ALA A 201 -14.46 -5.04 5.26
CA ALA A 201 -14.94 -4.18 6.32
C ALA A 201 -16.47 -4.23 6.47
N ALA A 202 -17.20 -4.26 5.37
CA ALA A 202 -18.66 -4.39 5.38
C ALA A 202 -19.11 -5.72 6.01
N VAL A 203 -18.46 -6.83 5.64
CA VAL A 203 -18.74 -8.15 6.23
C VAL A 203 -18.46 -8.15 7.74
N ILE A 204 -17.32 -7.58 8.17
CA ILE A 204 -16.98 -7.48 9.60
C ILE A 204 -18.02 -6.64 10.35
N ALA A 205 -18.52 -5.57 9.74
CA ALA A 205 -19.54 -4.72 10.33
C ALA A 205 -20.96 -5.30 10.27
N GLY A 206 -21.17 -6.44 9.62
CA GLY A 206 -22.47 -7.10 9.49
C GLY A 206 -23.37 -6.56 8.37
N ALA A 207 -22.86 -5.66 7.52
CA ALA A 207 -23.62 -5.03 6.45
C ALA A 207 -23.82 -5.95 5.23
N VAL A 208 -24.91 -5.74 4.50
CA VAL A 208 -25.04 -6.21 3.12
C VAL A 208 -24.30 -5.22 2.22
N CYS A 209 -23.33 -5.69 1.45
CA CYS A 209 -22.50 -4.80 0.64
C CYS A 209 -22.62 -5.10 -0.87
N ILE A 210 -22.82 -4.03 -1.65
CA ILE A 210 -22.76 -4.08 -3.13
C ILE A 210 -21.64 -3.16 -3.58
N ILE A 211 -20.69 -3.72 -4.35
CA ILE A 211 -19.53 -2.97 -4.85
C ILE A 211 -19.50 -3.05 -6.37
N ALA A 212 -19.54 -1.89 -7.01
CA ALA A 212 -19.32 -1.78 -8.45
C ALA A 212 -17.81 -1.73 -8.75
N GLU A 213 -17.33 -2.58 -9.65
CA GLU A 213 -15.94 -2.58 -10.12
C GLU A 213 -15.91 -2.64 -11.65
N ILE A 214 -15.11 -1.78 -12.25
CA ILE A 214 -14.94 -1.72 -13.71
C ILE A 214 -13.86 -2.71 -14.20
N ASP A 215 -12.88 -3.03 -13.35
CA ASP A 215 -11.81 -3.95 -13.67
C ASP A 215 -12.19 -5.39 -13.24
N PRO A 216 -12.46 -6.28 -14.22
CA PRO A 216 -12.82 -7.67 -13.91
C PRO A 216 -11.65 -8.44 -13.26
N ILE A 217 -10.40 -8.01 -13.47
CA ILE A 217 -9.23 -8.65 -12.84
C ILE A 217 -9.23 -8.36 -11.35
N ALA A 218 -9.46 -7.10 -10.96
CA ALA A 218 -9.56 -6.71 -9.57
C ALA A 218 -10.72 -7.42 -8.87
N ALA A 219 -11.90 -7.46 -9.49
CA ALA A 219 -13.08 -8.15 -8.97
C ALA A 219 -12.83 -9.65 -8.73
N ASN A 220 -12.29 -10.35 -9.73
CA ASN A 220 -11.95 -11.78 -9.63
C ASN A 220 -10.90 -12.03 -8.54
N LYS A 221 -9.87 -11.19 -8.43
CA LYS A 221 -8.83 -11.32 -7.41
C LYS A 221 -9.43 -11.24 -5.99
N ARG A 222 -10.33 -10.28 -5.74
CA ARG A 222 -10.98 -10.15 -4.43
C ARG A 222 -11.93 -11.28 -4.11
N HIS A 223 -12.62 -11.80 -5.10
CA HIS A 223 -13.45 -12.99 -4.94
C HIS A 223 -12.61 -14.22 -4.59
N GLN A 224 -11.51 -14.46 -5.30
CA GLN A 224 -10.58 -15.57 -5.01
C GLN A 224 -9.94 -15.46 -3.62
N GLN A 225 -9.72 -14.24 -3.12
CA GLN A 225 -9.21 -13.99 -1.78
C GLN A 225 -10.28 -14.16 -0.68
N GLY A 226 -11.53 -14.48 -1.04
CA GLY A 226 -12.63 -14.61 -0.09
C GLY A 226 -13.08 -13.27 0.54
N TRP A 227 -12.79 -12.14 -0.13
CA TRP A 227 -13.25 -10.82 0.33
C TRP A 227 -14.65 -10.48 -0.20
N LEU A 228 -15.07 -11.15 -1.26
CA LEU A 228 -16.42 -11.11 -1.82
C LEU A 228 -17.04 -12.50 -1.69
N THR A 229 -18.32 -12.55 -1.34
CA THR A 229 -19.10 -13.79 -1.28
C THR A 229 -19.59 -14.19 -2.66
N GLU A 230 -19.98 -13.22 -3.48
CA GLU A 230 -20.54 -13.44 -4.81
C GLU A 230 -19.98 -12.42 -5.80
N LEU A 231 -19.89 -12.82 -7.07
CA LEU A 231 -19.41 -12.00 -8.18
C LEU A 231 -20.39 -12.09 -9.33
N TYR A 232 -20.92 -10.95 -9.77
CA TYR A 232 -21.80 -10.83 -10.91
C TYR A 232 -21.16 -9.98 -12.00
N LEU A 233 -21.07 -10.52 -13.20
CA LEU A 233 -20.50 -9.81 -14.36
C LEU A 233 -21.52 -8.92 -15.09
N SER A 234 -22.78 -8.98 -14.69
CA SER A 234 -23.88 -8.20 -15.29
C SER A 234 -24.95 -7.89 -14.23
N LEU A 235 -25.47 -6.68 -14.27
CA LEU A 235 -26.59 -6.25 -13.42
C LEU A 235 -27.90 -6.98 -13.70
N ILE A 236 -28.07 -7.59 -14.89
CA ILE A 236 -29.27 -8.34 -15.26
C ILE A 236 -29.49 -9.53 -14.31
N HIS A 237 -28.40 -10.12 -13.82
CA HIS A 237 -28.49 -11.25 -12.89
C HIS A 237 -28.82 -10.84 -11.43
N ILE A 238 -28.68 -9.59 -11.09
CA ILE A 238 -29.01 -9.09 -9.74
C ILE A 238 -30.49 -8.76 -9.61
N SER A 239 -31.15 -8.42 -10.73
CA SER A 239 -32.56 -7.96 -10.75
C SER A 239 -33.59 -9.10 -10.84
N GLU A 240 -33.18 -10.32 -11.13
CA GLU A 240 -34.09 -11.46 -11.11
C GLU A 240 -34.13 -12.10 -9.71
N PRO A 241 -35.27 -11.99 -8.97
CA PRO A 241 -35.41 -12.75 -7.75
C PRO A 241 -35.40 -14.22 -8.11
N THR A 242 -34.39 -14.95 -7.65
CA THR A 242 -34.37 -16.42 -7.70
C THR A 242 -35.62 -16.90 -6.97
N ARG A 243 -36.68 -17.24 -7.71
CA ARG A 243 -37.76 -18.05 -7.19
C ARG A 243 -37.14 -19.41 -6.83
N ARG A 244 -36.80 -19.60 -5.55
CA ARG A 244 -36.61 -20.95 -5.05
C ARG A 244 -37.93 -21.68 -5.23
N SER A 245 -37.98 -22.61 -6.16
CA SER A 245 -39.06 -23.61 -6.22
C SER A 245 -39.03 -24.38 -4.90
N THR A 246 -40.09 -24.22 -4.16
CA THR A 246 -40.45 -25.09 -3.03
C THR A 246 -40.64 -26.53 -3.47
#